data_0fc6ec26d8e38145ca600291fb7b09ea
#
_entry.id   0fc6ec26d8e38145ca600291fb7b09ea
#
_cell.length_a   1.000
_cell.length_b   1.000
_cell.length_c   1.000
_cell.angle_alpha   90.00
_cell.angle_beta   90.00
_cell.angle_gamma   90.00
#
_symmetry.space_group_name_H-M   'P 1'
#
loop_
_entity.id
_entity.type
_entity.pdbx_description
1 polymer ?
#
loop_
_entity_poly.entity_id
_entity_poly.type
_entity_poly.pdbx_seq_one_letter_code
_entity_poly.pdbx_strand_id
1 'polypeptide(L)'
;DFDIDLTSVIKNIESEENVEEDEVTVSKSSSLYKNSSDASTIVYPNETYGKVGFSSIFTKSGTRYKLINKDVLTSDLQKYSSKLYTLLQMVNKYNSGNVFIYSNYVSYGGTTLIKQLLLANGFYEYSSKNPHEYKSFVVFDESTNIKNREQYKRIFNSDENKTGKLIRIIIGSPITSEGITFKAVRQVHILEPYWNMSKINQIIGRAVR
;
A
#
# COMPACT_ATOMS: atom_id res chain seq x y z
N ASP A 1 -31.44 -14.44 4.77
CA ASP A 1 -31.65 -13.91 3.41
C ASP A 1 -30.97 -12.54 3.36
N PHE A 2 -29.83 -12.51 2.70
CA PHE A 2 -29.15 -11.26 2.38
C PHE A 2 -29.62 -10.84 0.98
N ASP A 3 -30.66 -10.02 0.91
CA ASP A 3 -31.04 -9.33 -0.31
C ASP A 3 -30.04 -8.19 -0.54
N ILE A 4 -29.07 -8.43 -1.42
CA ILE A 4 -28.20 -7.36 -1.93
C ILE A 4 -29.02 -6.64 -3.01
N ASP A 5 -29.41 -5.39 -2.74
CA ASP A 5 -30.07 -4.54 -3.72
C ASP A 5 -29.08 -4.19 -4.85
N LEU A 6 -29.11 -5.01 -5.89
CA LEU A 6 -28.30 -4.85 -7.10
C LEU A 6 -28.54 -3.50 -7.81
N THR A 7 -29.69 -2.85 -7.57
CA THR A 7 -30.04 -1.57 -8.19
C THR A 7 -29.19 -0.42 -7.64
N SER A 8 -28.86 -0.48 -6.34
CA SER A 8 -27.96 0.50 -5.71
C SER A 8 -26.50 0.34 -6.16
N VAL A 9 -26.08 -0.89 -6.43
CA VAL A 9 -24.75 -1.21 -6.96
C VAL A 9 -24.60 -0.71 -8.41
N ILE A 10 -25.65 -0.90 -9.24
CA ILE A 10 -25.65 -0.45 -10.64
C ILE A 10 -25.65 1.07 -10.74
N LYS A 11 -26.44 1.79 -9.92
CA LYS A 11 -26.43 3.26 -9.88
C LYS A 11 -25.09 3.86 -9.48
N ASN A 12 -24.35 3.22 -8.59
CA ASN A 12 -23.00 3.67 -8.23
C ASN A 12 -21.99 3.44 -9.36
N ILE A 13 -22.19 2.44 -10.21
CA ILE A 13 -21.35 2.19 -11.39
C ILE A 13 -21.59 3.26 -12.47
N GLU A 14 -22.86 3.67 -12.70
CA GLU A 14 -23.20 4.69 -13.71
C GLU A 14 -22.79 6.11 -13.32
N SER A 15 -22.64 6.43 -12.03
CA SER A 15 -22.20 7.76 -11.57
C SER A 15 -20.67 7.96 -11.67
N GLU A 16 -19.88 6.94 -11.90
CA GLU A 16 -18.43 7.01 -12.09
C GLU A 16 -18.02 7.26 -13.56
N GLU A 17 -18.95 7.21 -14.54
CA GLU A 17 -18.64 7.43 -15.97
C GLU A 17 -18.41 8.90 -16.38
N ASN A 18 -18.55 9.87 -15.48
CA ASN A 18 -18.43 11.30 -15.79
C ASN A 18 -17.26 12.02 -15.09
N VAL A 19 -16.11 11.38 -14.90
CA VAL A 19 -14.89 12.09 -14.45
C VAL A 19 -13.73 11.81 -15.40
N GLU A 20 -13.34 12.88 -16.08
CA GLU A 20 -12.26 13.12 -17.01
C GLU A 20 -11.21 12.02 -17.22
N GLU A 21 -11.07 11.65 -18.49
CA GLU A 21 -10.05 10.83 -19.11
C GLU A 21 -8.65 11.37 -18.81
N ASP A 22 -7.90 10.65 -17.99
CA ASP A 22 -6.45 10.54 -18.06
C ASP A 22 -5.98 9.27 -17.35
N GLU A 23 -6.35 8.10 -17.88
CA GLU A 23 -5.65 6.85 -17.61
C GLU A 23 -5.97 5.82 -18.72
N VAL A 24 -4.90 5.25 -19.25
CA VAL A 24 -4.80 4.12 -20.16
C VAL A 24 -5.99 3.18 -20.08
N THR A 25 -6.62 2.92 -21.21
CA THR A 25 -7.74 1.99 -21.45
C THR A 25 -7.54 0.63 -20.78
N VAL A 26 -7.95 0.55 -19.55
CA VAL A 26 -8.04 -0.70 -18.80
C VAL A 26 -9.38 -1.33 -19.16
N SER A 27 -9.41 -2.56 -19.68
CA SER A 27 -10.62 -3.25 -20.09
C SER A 27 -11.66 -3.31 -18.94
N LYS A 28 -12.96 -3.27 -19.26
CA LYS A 28 -14.07 -3.33 -18.29
C LYS A 28 -13.95 -4.45 -17.25
N SER A 29 -13.31 -5.57 -17.58
CA SER A 29 -13.04 -6.68 -16.66
C SER A 29 -12.04 -6.33 -15.55
N SER A 30 -11.08 -5.43 -15.82
CA SER A 30 -10.09 -5.04 -14.80
C SER A 30 -10.66 -4.05 -13.77
N SER A 31 -11.70 -3.29 -14.11
CA SER A 31 -12.36 -2.39 -13.15
C SER A 31 -13.16 -3.15 -12.10
N LEU A 32 -13.84 -4.24 -12.46
CA LEU A 32 -14.57 -5.10 -11.51
C LEU A 32 -13.63 -5.74 -10.49
N TYR A 33 -12.47 -6.23 -10.93
CA TYR A 33 -11.47 -6.78 -10.01
C TYR A 33 -10.87 -5.71 -9.08
N LYS A 34 -10.71 -4.48 -9.56
CA LYS A 34 -10.21 -3.38 -8.75
C LYS A 34 -11.18 -3.04 -7.63
N ASN A 35 -12.47 -2.88 -7.92
CA ASN A 35 -13.48 -2.56 -6.92
C ASN A 35 -13.56 -3.64 -5.83
N SER A 36 -13.56 -4.92 -6.20
CA SER A 36 -13.53 -6.03 -5.26
C SER A 36 -12.25 -6.04 -4.42
N SER A 37 -11.10 -5.70 -5.03
CA SER A 37 -9.83 -5.60 -4.33
C SER A 37 -9.82 -4.43 -3.34
N ASP A 38 -10.32 -3.26 -3.73
CA ASP A 38 -10.41 -2.08 -2.87
C ASP A 38 -11.33 -2.37 -1.67
N ALA A 39 -12.52 -2.94 -1.89
CA ALA A 39 -13.44 -3.33 -0.84
C ALA A 39 -12.83 -4.38 0.10
N SER A 40 -12.09 -5.36 -0.44
CA SER A 40 -11.39 -6.37 0.37
C SER A 40 -10.21 -5.79 1.16
N THR A 41 -9.72 -4.62 0.77
CA THR A 41 -8.59 -3.97 1.45
C THR A 41 -9.07 -3.16 2.63
N ILE A 42 -10.07 -2.30 2.45
CA ILE A 42 -10.67 -1.51 3.53
C ILE A 42 -12.09 -1.06 3.15
N VAL A 43 -13.01 -1.13 4.10
CA VAL A 43 -14.33 -0.49 4.02
C VAL A 43 -14.34 0.63 5.06
N TYR A 44 -14.63 1.85 4.62
CA TYR A 44 -14.57 3.04 5.47
C TYR A 44 -15.85 3.25 6.29
N PRO A 45 -15.86 4.16 7.29
CA PRO A 45 -17.02 4.37 8.18
C PRO A 45 -18.34 4.70 7.48
N ASN A 46 -18.28 5.27 6.28
CA ASN A 46 -19.44 5.58 5.43
C ASN A 46 -19.88 4.40 4.54
N GLU A 47 -19.39 3.18 4.84
CA GLU A 47 -19.69 1.94 4.10
C GLU A 47 -19.23 1.95 2.64
N THR A 48 -18.31 2.86 2.28
CA THR A 48 -17.71 2.94 0.95
C THR A 48 -16.28 2.44 0.93
N TYR A 49 -15.73 2.22 -0.26
CA TYR A 49 -14.37 1.77 -0.52
C TYR A 49 -13.71 2.59 -1.65
N GLY A 50 -12.46 2.27 -1.99
CA GLY A 50 -11.74 2.90 -3.08
C GLY A 50 -11.58 4.41 -2.90
N LYS A 51 -11.74 5.19 -3.98
CA LYS A 51 -11.57 6.65 -3.99
C LYS A 51 -12.56 7.36 -3.06
N VAL A 52 -13.83 6.97 -3.10
CA VAL A 52 -14.90 7.61 -2.30
C VAL A 52 -14.62 7.41 -0.82
N GLY A 53 -14.37 6.17 -0.40
CA GLY A 53 -14.04 5.86 0.98
C GLY A 53 -12.75 6.52 1.45
N PHE A 54 -11.71 6.51 0.65
CA PHE A 54 -10.45 7.19 0.96
C PHE A 54 -10.67 8.70 1.19
N SER A 55 -11.44 9.35 0.31
CA SER A 55 -11.73 10.78 0.41
C SER A 55 -12.60 11.15 1.62
N SER A 56 -13.30 10.18 2.25
CA SER A 56 -14.08 10.43 3.47
C SER A 56 -13.22 10.65 4.71
N ILE A 57 -11.99 10.12 4.72
CA ILE A 57 -11.07 10.27 5.87
C ILE A 57 -9.79 11.03 5.52
N PHE A 58 -9.56 11.38 4.26
CA PHE A 58 -8.41 12.15 3.83
C PHE A 58 -8.80 13.39 3.03
N THR A 59 -8.11 14.50 3.30
CA THR A 59 -8.15 15.71 2.45
C THR A 59 -6.84 15.81 1.70
N LYS A 60 -6.90 16.05 0.39
CA LYS A 60 -5.73 16.29 -0.44
C LYS A 60 -5.29 17.76 -0.33
N SER A 61 -4.02 17.99 -0.04
CA SER A 61 -3.39 19.31 -0.01
C SER A 61 -2.11 19.26 -0.86
N GLY A 62 -2.19 19.75 -2.10
CA GLY A 62 -1.12 19.58 -3.08
C GLY A 62 -0.83 18.10 -3.35
N THR A 63 0.41 17.68 -3.14
CA THR A 63 0.85 16.28 -3.30
C THR A 63 0.68 15.44 -2.03
N ARG A 64 0.21 16.00 -0.93
CA ARG A 64 0.10 15.34 0.37
C ARG A 64 -1.35 15.07 0.73
N TYR A 65 -1.56 14.02 1.51
CA TYR A 65 -2.84 13.72 2.13
C TYR A 65 -2.78 14.06 3.61
N LYS A 66 -3.82 14.77 4.10
CA LYS A 66 -4.04 15.05 5.52
C LYS A 66 -5.13 14.11 6.01
N LEU A 67 -4.82 13.31 7.01
CA LEU A 67 -5.77 12.39 7.66
C LEU A 67 -6.71 13.21 8.55
N ILE A 68 -8.02 13.11 8.30
CA ILE A 68 -9.08 13.81 9.06
C ILE A 68 -9.49 12.96 10.25
N ASN A 69 -9.72 11.66 10.02
CA ASN A 69 -10.11 10.71 11.06
C ASN A 69 -9.01 9.67 11.26
N LYS A 70 -8.18 9.89 12.28
CA LYS A 70 -7.03 9.03 12.57
C LYS A 70 -7.45 7.66 13.11
N ASP A 71 -8.55 7.58 13.84
CA ASP A 71 -8.98 6.36 14.53
C ASP A 71 -9.24 5.21 13.55
N VAL A 72 -9.73 5.52 12.34
CA VAL A 72 -9.95 4.53 11.28
C VAL A 72 -8.67 3.75 10.92
N LEU A 73 -7.51 4.40 10.96
CA LEU A 73 -6.21 3.77 10.65
C LEU A 73 -5.42 3.37 11.90
N THR A 74 -5.95 3.60 13.09
CA THR A 74 -5.28 3.28 14.36
C THR A 74 -6.15 2.41 15.26
N SER A 75 -6.87 2.99 16.23
CA SER A 75 -7.66 2.26 17.22
C SER A 75 -8.75 1.38 16.62
N ASP A 76 -9.41 1.86 15.58
CA ASP A 76 -10.55 1.20 14.95
C ASP A 76 -10.18 0.40 13.69
N LEU A 77 -8.88 0.31 13.37
CA LEU A 77 -8.42 -0.32 12.12
C LEU A 77 -8.96 -1.74 11.92
N GLN A 78 -9.02 -2.54 12.99
CA GLN A 78 -9.53 -3.92 12.92
C GLN A 78 -11.00 -3.97 12.47
N LYS A 79 -11.80 -2.96 12.84
CA LYS A 79 -13.21 -2.85 12.44
C LYS A 79 -13.37 -2.61 10.94
N TYR A 80 -12.49 -1.80 10.36
CA TYR A 80 -12.59 -1.36 8.96
C TYR A 80 -11.74 -2.18 8.01
N SER A 81 -10.68 -2.82 8.49
CA SER A 81 -9.79 -3.66 7.68
C SER A 81 -9.05 -4.70 8.52
N SER A 82 -9.51 -5.93 8.52
CA SER A 82 -8.75 -7.05 9.09
C SER A 82 -7.42 -7.29 8.36
N LYS A 83 -7.38 -7.05 7.04
CA LYS A 83 -6.17 -7.20 6.23
C LYS A 83 -5.07 -6.23 6.65
N LEU A 84 -5.36 -4.93 6.73
CA LEU A 84 -4.39 -3.91 7.14
C LEU A 84 -4.04 -4.00 8.62
N TYR A 85 -5.00 -4.38 9.45
CA TYR A 85 -4.75 -4.67 10.86
C TYR A 85 -3.74 -5.82 11.02
N THR A 86 -3.95 -6.94 10.32
CA THR A 86 -3.03 -8.09 10.35
C THR A 86 -1.65 -7.70 9.81
N LEU A 87 -1.58 -6.95 8.70
CA LEU A 87 -0.33 -6.41 8.17
C LEU A 87 0.44 -5.64 9.25
N LEU A 88 -0.24 -4.69 9.92
CA LEU A 88 0.38 -3.86 10.95
C LEU A 88 0.84 -4.68 12.16
N GLN A 89 0.04 -5.66 12.59
CA GLN A 89 0.42 -6.59 13.66
C GLN A 89 1.68 -7.39 13.30
N MET A 90 1.76 -7.93 12.08
CA MET A 90 2.92 -8.70 11.61
C MET A 90 4.17 -7.82 11.50
N VAL A 91 4.04 -6.60 10.98
CA VAL A 91 5.14 -5.64 10.94
C VAL A 91 5.62 -5.28 12.34
N ASN A 92 4.72 -5.11 13.31
CA ASN A 92 5.08 -4.75 14.68
C ASN A 92 5.49 -5.95 15.56
N LYS A 93 5.23 -7.18 15.13
CA LYS A 93 5.58 -8.39 15.89
C LYS A 93 7.07 -8.46 16.25
N TYR A 94 7.92 -7.94 15.37
CA TYR A 94 9.36 -7.85 15.58
C TYR A 94 9.81 -6.39 15.53
N ASN A 95 10.68 -5.98 16.42
CA ASN A 95 11.18 -4.60 16.47
C ASN A 95 12.28 -4.32 15.42
N SER A 96 12.77 -5.34 14.74
CA SER A 96 13.85 -5.27 13.77
C SER A 96 13.60 -6.21 12.60
N GLY A 97 14.39 -6.04 11.54
CA GLY A 97 14.33 -6.84 10.32
C GLY A 97 13.68 -6.08 9.17
N ASN A 98 14.23 -6.30 7.99
CA ASN A 98 13.76 -5.67 6.76
C ASN A 98 12.42 -6.26 6.33
N VAL A 99 11.51 -5.40 5.92
CA VAL A 99 10.15 -5.77 5.50
C VAL A 99 9.92 -5.28 4.07
N PHE A 100 9.37 -6.14 3.24
CA PHE A 100 8.91 -5.78 1.91
C PHE A 100 7.38 -5.94 1.83
N ILE A 101 6.68 -4.86 1.55
CA ILE A 101 5.22 -4.82 1.37
C ILE A 101 4.96 -4.53 -0.11
N TYR A 102 4.22 -5.39 -0.78
CA TYR A 102 3.88 -5.25 -2.18
C TYR A 102 2.37 -5.05 -2.36
N SER A 103 2.03 -4.07 -3.21
CA SER A 103 0.67 -3.87 -3.71
C SER A 103 0.68 -3.70 -5.22
N ASN A 104 -0.29 -4.29 -5.91
CA ASN A 104 -0.49 -4.10 -7.34
C ASN A 104 -0.99 -2.69 -7.69
N TYR A 105 -1.54 -1.98 -6.71
CA TYR A 105 -2.14 -0.67 -6.89
C TYR A 105 -1.30 0.43 -6.24
N VAL A 106 -1.35 1.62 -6.82
CA VAL A 106 -0.64 2.80 -6.28
C VAL A 106 -1.61 3.71 -5.52
N SER A 107 -2.80 3.95 -6.08
CA SER A 107 -3.77 4.90 -5.55
C SER A 107 -4.52 4.35 -4.31
N TYR A 108 -5.65 4.84 -4.01
CA TYR A 108 -6.48 4.80 -2.81
C TYR A 108 -6.55 3.49 -2.00
N GLY A 109 -6.39 2.33 -2.64
CA GLY A 109 -6.33 1.01 -1.98
C GLY A 109 -4.93 0.39 -1.96
N GLY A 110 -3.92 1.06 -2.54
CA GLY A 110 -2.58 0.51 -2.75
C GLY A 110 -1.48 1.18 -1.93
N THR A 111 -0.33 1.44 -2.56
CA THR A 111 0.86 1.98 -1.87
C THR A 111 0.58 3.28 -1.14
N THR A 112 -0.30 4.14 -1.68
CA THR A 112 -0.73 5.38 -1.02
C THR A 112 -1.43 5.12 0.32
N LEU A 113 -2.36 4.17 0.37
CA LEU A 113 -3.05 3.81 1.63
C LEU A 113 -2.07 3.19 2.64
N ILE A 114 -1.19 2.29 2.19
CA ILE A 114 -0.17 1.66 3.05
C ILE A 114 0.75 2.73 3.64
N LYS A 115 1.18 3.70 2.84
CA LYS A 115 1.98 4.84 3.30
C LYS A 115 1.24 5.60 4.42
N GLN A 116 -0.04 5.94 4.22
CA GLN A 116 -0.83 6.65 5.23
C GLN A 116 -1.05 5.82 6.49
N LEU A 117 -1.27 4.51 6.35
CA LEU A 117 -1.36 3.58 7.48
C LEU A 117 -0.08 3.61 8.34
N LEU A 118 1.08 3.51 7.70
CA LEU A 118 2.37 3.53 8.40
C LEU A 118 2.59 4.87 9.10
N LEU A 119 2.32 6.00 8.42
CA LEU A 119 2.43 7.34 9.02
C LEU A 119 1.52 7.50 10.24
N ALA A 120 0.27 7.03 10.16
CA ALA A 120 -0.68 7.09 11.27
C ALA A 120 -0.23 6.28 12.49
N ASN A 121 0.57 5.22 12.27
CA ASN A 121 1.03 4.28 13.30
C ASN A 121 2.50 4.49 13.72
N GLY A 122 3.03 5.70 13.53
CA GLY A 122 4.34 6.10 14.07
C GLY A 122 5.54 5.60 13.28
N PHE A 123 5.36 5.31 12.00
CA PHE A 123 6.45 5.15 11.04
C PHE A 123 6.68 6.47 10.29
N TYR A 124 7.85 6.65 9.71
CA TYR A 124 8.28 7.88 9.06
C TYR A 124 8.86 7.60 7.66
N GLU A 125 8.63 8.48 6.72
CA GLU A 125 9.36 8.42 5.46
C GLU A 125 10.85 8.63 5.73
N TYR A 126 11.68 7.79 5.12
CA TYR A 126 13.12 7.87 5.31
C TYR A 126 13.66 9.23 4.91
N SER A 127 14.47 9.81 5.79
CA SER A 127 15.22 11.02 5.53
C SER A 127 16.64 10.85 6.11
N SER A 128 17.65 11.11 5.29
CA SER A 128 19.06 11.09 5.74
C SER A 128 19.37 12.18 6.78
N LYS A 129 18.59 13.27 6.79
CA LYS A 129 18.76 14.38 7.74
C LYS A 129 18.15 14.10 9.11
N ASN A 130 17.16 13.23 9.18
CA ASN A 130 16.46 12.88 10.42
C ASN A 130 16.08 11.39 10.38
N PRO A 131 17.03 10.49 10.62
CA PRO A 131 16.76 9.06 10.59
C PRO A 131 15.94 8.65 11.82
N HIS A 132 14.86 7.92 11.58
CA HIS A 132 14.05 7.28 12.62
C HIS A 132 14.39 5.79 12.64
N GLU A 133 15.32 5.40 13.51
CA GLU A 133 15.82 4.02 13.58
C GLU A 133 14.68 3.02 13.76
N TYR A 134 14.69 1.97 12.94
CA TYR A 134 13.69 0.89 12.90
C TYR A 134 12.25 1.32 12.62
N LYS A 135 12.01 2.60 12.28
CA LYS A 135 10.68 3.17 12.02
C LYS A 135 10.60 3.87 10.66
N SER A 136 11.66 3.82 9.86
CA SER A 136 11.68 4.46 8.55
C SER A 136 11.18 3.53 7.45
N PHE A 137 10.45 4.10 6.49
CA PHE A 137 10.03 3.40 5.28
C PHE A 137 10.28 4.25 4.02
N VAL A 138 10.28 3.61 2.87
CA VAL A 138 10.31 4.23 1.54
C VAL A 138 9.24 3.62 0.64
N VAL A 139 8.77 4.40 -0.33
CA VAL A 139 7.82 3.95 -1.35
C VAL A 139 8.55 3.86 -2.68
N PHE A 140 8.34 2.75 -3.38
CA PHE A 140 8.84 2.50 -4.73
C PHE A 140 7.64 2.35 -5.67
N ASP A 141 7.19 3.48 -6.19
CA ASP A 141 6.14 3.57 -7.20
C ASP A 141 6.60 4.45 -8.38
N GLU A 142 5.73 4.70 -9.33
CA GLU A 142 6.02 5.49 -10.52
C GLU A 142 6.39 6.94 -10.19
N SER A 143 5.89 7.49 -9.09
CA SER A 143 6.18 8.85 -8.64
C SER A 143 7.58 9.00 -8.04
N THR A 144 8.22 7.88 -7.67
CA THR A 144 9.53 7.90 -7.04
C THR A 144 10.63 8.07 -8.09
N ASN A 145 11.40 9.15 -7.99
CA ASN A 145 12.51 9.44 -8.90
C ASN A 145 13.52 8.27 -8.92
N ILE A 146 14.01 7.94 -10.12
CA ILE A 146 14.98 6.84 -10.37
C ILE A 146 16.23 6.98 -9.49
N LYS A 147 16.78 8.18 -9.35
CA LYS A 147 17.97 8.43 -8.50
C LYS A 147 17.68 8.10 -7.04
N ASN A 148 16.50 8.47 -6.54
CA ASN A 148 16.09 8.17 -5.17
C ASN A 148 15.88 6.67 -4.97
N ARG A 149 15.29 5.97 -5.95
CA ARG A 149 15.13 4.50 -5.90
C ARG A 149 16.46 3.78 -5.77
N GLU A 150 17.44 4.16 -6.60
CA GLU A 150 18.79 3.56 -6.55
C GLU A 150 19.50 3.88 -5.22
N GLN A 151 19.36 5.10 -4.70
CA GLN A 151 19.91 5.48 -3.41
C GLN A 151 19.27 4.67 -2.28
N TYR A 152 17.95 4.59 -2.23
CA TYR A 152 17.23 3.86 -1.19
C TYR A 152 17.52 2.36 -1.25
N LYS A 153 17.58 1.76 -2.46
CA LYS A 153 17.99 0.38 -2.66
C LYS A 153 19.39 0.10 -2.11
N ARG A 154 20.33 1.01 -2.37
CA ARG A 154 21.73 0.89 -1.86
C ARG A 154 21.75 0.92 -0.34
N ILE A 155 21.03 1.86 0.29
CA ILE A 155 20.91 1.96 1.75
C ILE A 155 20.23 0.72 2.33
N PHE A 156 19.09 0.31 1.75
CA PHE A 156 18.34 -0.86 2.21
C PHE A 156 19.19 -2.13 2.20
N ASN A 157 20.01 -2.30 1.16
CA ASN A 157 20.86 -3.47 0.96
C ASN A 157 22.24 -3.37 1.65
N SER A 158 22.54 -2.27 2.34
CA SER A 158 23.82 -2.10 3.03
C SER A 158 23.95 -2.99 4.27
N ASP A 159 25.18 -3.30 4.64
CA ASP A 159 25.46 -4.08 5.85
C ASP A 159 24.96 -3.40 7.12
N GLU A 160 25.00 -2.08 7.17
CA GLU A 160 24.49 -1.26 8.28
C GLU A 160 22.98 -1.41 8.45
N ASN A 161 22.27 -1.76 7.39
CA ASN A 161 20.81 -1.91 7.37
C ASN A 161 20.32 -3.35 7.46
N LYS A 162 21.18 -4.32 7.72
CA LYS A 162 20.78 -5.76 7.81
C LYS A 162 19.63 -6.03 8.79
N THR A 163 19.49 -5.19 9.80
CA THR A 163 18.44 -5.28 10.82
C THR A 163 17.26 -4.33 10.58
N GLY A 164 17.28 -3.56 9.49
CA GLY A 164 16.26 -2.55 9.21
C GLY A 164 16.43 -1.26 10.00
N LYS A 165 17.63 -0.96 10.47
CA LYS A 165 17.93 0.20 11.31
C LYS A 165 17.67 1.52 10.57
N LEU A 166 18.14 1.65 9.34
CA LEU A 166 18.04 2.89 8.53
C LEU A 166 16.73 2.95 7.76
N ILE A 167 16.47 1.95 6.90
CA ILE A 167 15.22 1.78 6.16
C ILE A 167 14.69 0.41 6.50
N ARG A 168 13.62 0.37 7.27
CA ARG A 168 13.04 -0.91 7.70
C ARG A 168 12.06 -1.48 6.68
N ILE A 169 11.25 -0.62 6.06
CA ILE A 169 10.16 -1.07 5.20
C ILE A 169 10.33 -0.47 3.80
N ILE A 170 10.20 -1.33 2.79
CA ILE A 170 9.96 -0.91 1.41
C ILE A 170 8.53 -1.24 1.05
N ILE A 171 7.78 -0.22 0.62
CA ILE A 171 6.47 -0.39 -0.01
C ILE A 171 6.70 -0.37 -1.52
N GLY A 172 6.39 -1.47 -2.20
CA GLY A 172 6.61 -1.65 -3.63
C GLY A 172 5.32 -1.76 -4.43
N SER A 173 5.36 -1.22 -5.66
CA SER A 173 4.35 -1.39 -6.71
C SER A 173 4.88 -2.30 -7.83
N PRO A 174 4.15 -2.57 -8.92
CA PRO A 174 4.64 -3.39 -10.04
C PRO A 174 6.01 -3.00 -10.57
N ILE A 175 6.39 -1.72 -10.49
CA ILE A 175 7.72 -1.24 -10.91
C ILE A 175 8.87 -1.88 -10.13
N THR A 176 8.62 -2.37 -8.91
CA THR A 176 9.62 -3.08 -8.11
C THR A 176 9.83 -4.52 -8.54
N SER A 177 8.93 -5.07 -9.35
CA SER A 177 9.05 -6.42 -9.92
C SER A 177 10.10 -6.48 -11.03
N GLU A 178 10.60 -5.33 -11.51
CA GLU A 178 11.60 -5.25 -12.58
C GLU A 178 12.99 -4.85 -12.06
N GLY A 179 13.96 -5.76 -12.17
CA GLY A 179 15.38 -5.46 -11.96
C GLY A 179 15.84 -5.13 -10.53
N ILE A 180 14.95 -5.11 -9.53
CA ILE A 180 15.32 -4.77 -8.16
C ILE A 180 15.45 -6.03 -7.31
N THR A 181 16.55 -6.14 -6.56
CA THR A 181 16.78 -7.22 -5.59
C THR A 181 16.98 -6.60 -4.21
N PHE A 182 16.27 -7.11 -3.22
CA PHE A 182 16.39 -6.73 -1.83
C PHE A 182 17.14 -7.79 -1.04
N LYS A 183 17.99 -7.36 -0.10
CA LYS A 183 18.78 -8.25 0.75
C LYS A 183 18.27 -8.23 2.19
N ALA A 184 18.52 -9.33 2.93
CA ALA A 184 18.20 -9.45 4.34
C ALA A 184 16.72 -9.21 4.69
N VAL A 185 15.79 -9.43 3.75
CA VAL A 185 14.36 -9.32 4.01
C VAL A 185 13.91 -10.46 4.93
N ARG A 186 13.15 -10.11 5.96
CA ARG A 186 12.62 -11.04 6.96
C ARG A 186 11.12 -11.26 6.83
N GLN A 187 10.42 -10.30 6.24
CA GLN A 187 8.99 -10.38 6.01
C GLN A 187 8.66 -9.90 4.59
N VAL A 188 7.79 -10.65 3.91
CA VAL A 188 7.23 -10.26 2.62
C VAL A 188 5.71 -10.30 2.77
N HIS A 189 5.06 -9.17 2.48
CA HIS A 189 3.61 -9.05 2.50
C HIS A 189 3.11 -8.67 1.12
N ILE A 190 2.25 -9.50 0.53
CA ILE A 190 1.60 -9.26 -0.76
C ILE A 190 0.11 -9.02 -0.46
N LEU A 191 -0.37 -7.80 -0.64
CA LEU A 191 -1.72 -7.41 -0.22
C LEU A 191 -2.80 -7.94 -1.16
N GLU A 192 -2.51 -7.96 -2.46
CA GLU A 192 -3.42 -8.51 -3.46
C GLU A 192 -2.80 -9.76 -4.07
N PRO A 193 -3.30 -10.95 -3.70
CA PRO A 193 -2.84 -12.19 -4.31
C PRO A 193 -3.21 -12.22 -5.79
N TYR A 194 -2.24 -12.52 -6.63
CA TYR A 194 -2.46 -12.68 -8.06
C TYR A 194 -2.93 -14.11 -8.34
N TRP A 195 -3.86 -14.28 -9.29
CA TRP A 195 -4.26 -15.60 -9.77
C TRP A 195 -3.10 -16.38 -10.42
N ASN A 196 -2.09 -15.66 -10.90
CA ASN A 196 -0.89 -16.24 -11.51
C ASN A 196 0.25 -16.35 -10.48
N MET A 197 0.51 -17.57 -10.03
CA MET A 197 1.58 -17.88 -9.06
C MET A 197 2.98 -17.49 -9.56
N SER A 198 3.22 -17.48 -10.87
CA SER A 198 4.52 -17.05 -11.41
C SER A 198 4.85 -15.60 -11.06
N LYS A 199 3.85 -14.71 -11.08
CA LYS A 199 4.04 -13.31 -10.67
C LYS A 199 4.31 -13.20 -9.17
N ILE A 200 3.59 -13.95 -8.35
CA ILE A 200 3.84 -14.01 -6.90
C ILE A 200 5.27 -14.51 -6.63
N ASN A 201 5.70 -15.57 -7.29
CA ASN A 201 7.05 -16.11 -7.15
C ASN A 201 8.13 -15.11 -7.61
N GLN A 202 7.87 -14.31 -8.65
CA GLN A 202 8.77 -13.23 -9.06
C GLN A 202 8.91 -12.18 -7.98
N ILE A 203 7.80 -11.75 -7.37
CA ILE A 203 7.82 -10.75 -6.28
C ILE A 203 8.60 -11.29 -5.09
N ILE A 204 8.31 -12.53 -4.66
CA ILE A 204 9.02 -13.18 -3.56
C ILE A 204 10.50 -13.34 -3.89
N GLY A 205 10.83 -13.77 -5.11
CA GLY A 205 12.22 -13.96 -5.56
C GLY A 205 13.07 -12.68 -5.58
N ARG A 206 12.46 -11.48 -5.51
CA ARG A 206 13.18 -10.22 -5.33
C ARG A 206 13.61 -9.97 -3.88
N ALA A 207 12.89 -10.57 -2.95
CA ALA A 207 13.07 -10.37 -1.51
C ALA A 207 13.81 -11.53 -0.82
N VAL A 208 13.82 -12.71 -1.44
CA VAL A 208 14.46 -13.93 -0.89
C VAL A 208 15.76 -14.18 -1.63
N ARG A 209 16.84 -13.57 -1.13
CA ARG A 209 18.23 -13.83 -1.56
C ARG A 209 19.20 -13.63 -0.42
#